data_1ea15ed76ceaf4ec0ed3a7d16a4a556a
#
_entry.id   1ea15ed76ceaf4ec0ed3a7d16a4a556a
#
_cell.length_a   1.000
_cell.length_b   1.000
_cell.length_c   1.000
_cell.angle_alpha   90.00
_cell.angle_beta   90.00
_cell.angle_gamma   90.00
#
_symmetry.space_group_name_H-M   'P 1'
#
loop_
_entity.id
_entity.type
_entity.pdbx_description
1 polymer ?
#
loop_
_entity_poly.entity_id
_entity_poly.type
_entity_poly.pdbx_seq_one_letter_code
_entity_poly.pdbx_strand_id
1 'polypeptide(L)'
;MAYLPLTQQHLLAILPNCRPVVGVFLPALNRAMARFEINTRARQAAFLAQIGHESAQLTKLSESLYYKDAERVAQLFKYGFDLNHNGRVDPAEVEFARGYLRNSEKLANRVYGGRYGNGPEASGDGYKYRARGLIGITFHDNYRLCGKALGVPLVEQPELLEQAEYAALSAAWFWWDRNLSEKADLGLFDGISSVINGGGNGRAERRE
;
A
#
# COMPACT_ATOMS: atom_id res chain seq x y z
N MET A 1 -7.53 20.08 -19.12
CA MET A 1 -8.91 20.13 -18.59
C MET A 1 -8.87 20.66 -17.17
N ALA A 2 -9.89 21.40 -16.74
CA ALA A 2 -9.96 21.87 -15.35
C ALA A 2 -10.17 20.68 -14.40
N TYR A 3 -9.49 20.69 -13.25
CA TYR A 3 -9.68 19.71 -12.18
C TYR A 3 -11.11 19.79 -11.63
N LEU A 4 -11.79 18.65 -11.53
CA LEU A 4 -13.11 18.54 -10.91
C LEU A 4 -12.95 17.96 -9.49
N PRO A 5 -13.10 18.78 -8.42
CA PRO A 5 -12.93 18.29 -7.08
C PRO A 5 -14.03 17.29 -6.70
N LEU A 6 -13.66 16.27 -5.94
CA LEU A 6 -14.62 15.38 -5.30
C LEU A 6 -15.41 16.14 -4.25
N THR A 7 -16.70 15.82 -4.16
CA THR A 7 -17.55 16.22 -3.03
C THR A 7 -17.62 15.12 -2.00
N GLN A 8 -18.05 15.45 -0.78
CA GLN A 8 -18.29 14.45 0.24
C GLN A 8 -19.33 13.40 -0.19
N GLN A 9 -20.36 13.84 -0.91
CA GLN A 9 -21.39 12.93 -1.45
C GLN A 9 -20.78 11.93 -2.44
N HIS A 10 -19.92 12.38 -3.35
CA HIS A 10 -19.23 11.49 -4.29
C HIS A 10 -18.33 10.48 -3.55
N LEU A 11 -17.54 10.97 -2.59
CA LEU A 11 -16.62 10.08 -1.87
C LEU A 11 -17.36 9.03 -1.04
N LEU A 12 -18.44 9.41 -0.36
CA LEU A 12 -19.26 8.47 0.43
C LEU A 12 -20.09 7.51 -0.44
N ALA A 13 -20.44 7.88 -1.67
CA ALA A 13 -21.08 6.97 -2.60
C ALA A 13 -20.13 5.86 -3.09
N ILE A 14 -18.85 6.19 -3.29
CA ILE A 14 -17.82 5.25 -3.76
C ILE A 14 -17.23 4.44 -2.58
N LEU A 15 -16.97 5.09 -1.46
CA LEU A 15 -16.30 4.50 -0.28
C LEU A 15 -17.14 4.75 0.99
N PRO A 16 -18.28 4.07 1.17
CA PRO A 16 -19.21 4.34 2.27
C PRO A 16 -18.60 4.14 3.67
N ASN A 17 -17.62 3.23 3.81
CA ASN A 17 -16.97 2.96 5.09
C ASN A 17 -15.99 4.07 5.51
N CYS A 18 -15.62 5.00 4.62
CA CYS A 18 -14.75 6.13 4.96
C CYS A 18 -15.48 7.24 5.75
N ARG A 19 -16.78 7.09 6.04
CA ARG A 19 -17.59 8.09 6.76
C ARG A 19 -16.92 8.68 8.00
N PRO A 20 -16.28 7.89 8.89
CA PRO A 20 -15.62 8.46 10.09
C PRO A 20 -14.42 9.35 9.78
N VAL A 21 -13.80 9.19 8.62
CA VAL A 21 -12.54 9.86 8.24
C VAL A 21 -12.70 10.78 7.02
N VAL A 22 -13.92 10.90 6.47
CA VAL A 22 -14.18 11.68 5.24
C VAL A 22 -13.74 13.15 5.37
N GLY A 23 -13.93 13.76 6.53
CA GLY A 23 -13.59 15.17 6.75
C GLY A 23 -12.10 15.48 6.60
N VAL A 24 -11.23 14.55 6.95
CA VAL A 24 -9.76 14.70 6.81
C VAL A 24 -9.26 14.22 5.47
N PHE A 25 -9.84 13.15 4.90
CA PHE A 25 -9.39 12.61 3.62
C PHE A 25 -9.89 13.37 2.41
N LEU A 26 -11.09 13.91 2.41
CA LEU A 26 -11.65 14.62 1.24
C LEU A 26 -10.75 15.78 0.79
N PRO A 27 -10.34 16.73 1.65
CA PRO A 27 -9.43 17.79 1.23
C PRO A 27 -8.05 17.27 0.84
N ALA A 28 -7.52 16.25 1.53
CA ALA A 28 -6.22 15.64 1.21
C ALA A 28 -6.22 14.97 -0.16
N LEU A 29 -7.24 14.17 -0.49
CA LEU A 29 -7.41 13.54 -1.79
C LEU A 29 -7.55 14.56 -2.91
N ASN A 30 -8.35 15.61 -2.70
CA ASN A 30 -8.51 16.66 -3.69
C ASN A 30 -7.19 17.37 -4.00
N ARG A 31 -6.38 17.71 -2.98
CA ARG A 31 -5.03 18.30 -3.18
C ARG A 31 -4.09 17.33 -3.90
N ALA A 32 -4.07 16.08 -3.49
CA ALA A 32 -3.20 15.06 -4.07
C ALA A 32 -3.55 14.80 -5.55
N MET A 33 -4.83 14.61 -5.87
CA MET A 33 -5.28 14.40 -7.24
C MET A 33 -5.04 15.62 -8.14
N ALA A 34 -5.22 16.84 -7.62
CA ALA A 34 -4.91 18.06 -8.35
C ALA A 34 -3.41 18.18 -8.66
N ARG A 35 -2.53 17.89 -7.65
CA ARG A 35 -1.08 17.96 -7.80
C ARG A 35 -0.53 16.97 -8.83
N PHE A 36 -1.10 15.77 -8.92
CA PHE A 36 -0.62 14.69 -9.79
C PHE A 36 -1.54 14.44 -11.01
N GLU A 37 -2.33 15.44 -11.41
CA GLU A 37 -3.16 15.45 -12.62
C GLU A 37 -4.12 14.26 -12.75
N ILE A 38 -4.65 13.78 -11.62
CA ILE A 38 -5.74 12.80 -11.58
C ILE A 38 -7.06 13.59 -11.74
N ASN A 39 -7.29 14.15 -12.92
CA ASN A 39 -8.22 15.26 -13.16
C ASN A 39 -9.42 14.90 -14.05
N THR A 40 -9.49 13.70 -14.60
CA THR A 40 -10.66 13.22 -15.35
C THR A 40 -11.50 12.26 -14.50
N ARG A 41 -12.79 12.09 -14.84
CA ARG A 41 -13.67 11.14 -14.16
C ARG A 41 -13.12 9.71 -14.19
N ALA A 42 -12.58 9.29 -15.35
CA ALA A 42 -11.99 7.95 -15.51
C ALA A 42 -10.79 7.75 -14.58
N ARG A 43 -9.86 8.72 -14.54
CA ARG A 43 -8.68 8.69 -13.66
C ARG A 43 -9.07 8.68 -12.19
N GLN A 44 -10.00 9.56 -11.79
CA GLN A 44 -10.48 9.64 -10.40
C GLN A 44 -11.19 8.36 -9.96
N ALA A 45 -12.09 7.81 -10.79
CA ALA A 45 -12.79 6.57 -10.49
C ALA A 45 -11.81 5.41 -10.34
N ALA A 46 -10.88 5.24 -11.29
CA ALA A 46 -9.88 4.19 -11.22
C ALA A 46 -8.94 4.35 -10.00
N PHE A 47 -8.49 5.57 -9.70
CA PHE A 47 -7.65 5.86 -8.54
C PHE A 47 -8.38 5.54 -7.22
N LEU A 48 -9.62 6.02 -7.05
CA LEU A 48 -10.41 5.79 -5.85
C LEU A 48 -10.74 4.32 -5.64
N ALA A 49 -11.05 3.58 -6.69
CA ALA A 49 -11.28 2.14 -6.62
C ALA A 49 -10.04 1.39 -6.09
N GLN A 50 -8.84 1.76 -6.55
CA GLN A 50 -7.60 1.13 -6.09
C GLN A 50 -7.29 1.46 -4.64
N ILE A 51 -7.22 2.75 -4.28
CA ILE A 51 -6.91 3.15 -2.90
C ILE A 51 -7.99 2.69 -1.92
N GLY A 52 -9.25 2.64 -2.34
CA GLY A 52 -10.37 2.13 -1.54
C GLY A 52 -10.17 0.67 -1.18
N HIS A 53 -9.78 -0.16 -2.13
CA HIS A 53 -9.48 -1.57 -1.89
C HIS A 53 -8.24 -1.74 -0.99
N GLU A 54 -7.12 -1.11 -1.34
CA GLU A 54 -5.84 -1.26 -0.61
C GLU A 54 -5.91 -0.78 0.85
N SER A 55 -6.69 0.25 1.13
CA SER A 55 -6.80 0.86 2.47
C SER A 55 -8.06 0.49 3.24
N ALA A 56 -8.82 -0.52 2.79
CA ALA A 56 -10.14 -0.83 3.34
C ALA A 56 -11.02 0.42 3.46
N GLN A 57 -11.17 1.14 2.34
CA GLN A 57 -11.92 2.40 2.21
C GLN A 57 -11.39 3.51 3.15
N LEU A 58 -10.10 3.77 3.11
CA LEU A 58 -9.37 4.81 3.85
C LEU A 58 -9.28 4.58 5.36
N THR A 59 -9.66 3.40 5.85
CA THR A 59 -9.67 3.08 7.28
C THR A 59 -8.40 2.41 7.78
N LYS A 60 -7.57 1.86 6.87
CA LYS A 60 -6.31 1.20 7.20
C LYS A 60 -5.14 1.88 6.47
N LEU A 61 -4.23 2.45 7.22
CA LEU A 61 -3.07 3.18 6.71
C LEU A 61 -1.74 2.50 6.98
N SER A 62 -1.77 1.32 7.60
CA SER A 62 -0.57 0.55 7.92
C SER A 62 -0.95 -0.92 7.94
N GLU A 63 -0.08 -1.77 7.42
CA GLU A 63 -0.30 -3.21 7.43
C GLU A 63 -0.17 -3.78 8.85
N SER A 64 -0.99 -4.80 9.12
CA SER A 64 -0.85 -5.60 10.33
C SER A 64 -0.16 -6.92 10.01
N LEU A 65 1.01 -7.15 10.59
CA LEU A 65 1.77 -8.39 10.49
C LEU A 65 1.56 -9.28 11.73
N TYR A 66 0.42 -9.16 12.38
CA TYR A 66 0.06 -9.96 13.55
C TYR A 66 -0.65 -11.25 13.12
N TYR A 67 0.12 -12.33 13.02
CA TYR A 67 -0.37 -13.65 12.64
C TYR A 67 -0.40 -14.61 13.83
N LYS A 68 -1.33 -15.56 13.81
CA LYS A 68 -1.51 -16.60 14.85
C LYS A 68 -1.27 -18.01 14.31
N ASP A 69 -1.14 -18.16 13.00
CA ASP A 69 -1.03 -19.43 12.29
C ASP A 69 0.32 -19.50 11.57
N ALA A 70 1.15 -20.48 11.95
CA ALA A 70 2.50 -20.64 11.44
C ALA A 70 2.52 -21.16 9.99
N GLU A 71 1.61 -22.06 9.63
CA GLU A 71 1.50 -22.56 8.27
C GLU A 71 1.11 -21.42 7.32
N ARG A 72 0.15 -20.58 7.74
CA ARG A 72 -0.24 -19.38 6.99
C ARG A 72 0.92 -18.41 6.80
N VAL A 73 1.76 -18.21 7.82
CA VAL A 73 2.98 -17.37 7.72
C VAL A 73 3.95 -17.94 6.69
N ALA A 74 4.26 -19.23 6.76
CA ALA A 74 5.17 -19.89 5.84
C ALA A 74 4.65 -19.84 4.39
N GLN A 75 3.34 -20.02 4.18
CA GLN A 75 2.70 -19.93 2.86
C GLN A 75 2.76 -18.53 2.25
N LEU A 76 2.44 -17.50 3.04
CA LEU A 76 2.36 -16.11 2.57
C LEU A 76 3.74 -15.48 2.34
N PHE A 77 4.69 -15.78 3.21
CA PHE A 77 5.98 -15.09 3.27
C PHE A 77 7.14 -16.01 2.86
N LYS A 78 7.01 -16.67 1.71
CA LYS A 78 8.03 -17.61 1.20
C LYS A 78 9.45 -17.05 1.23
N TYR A 79 9.65 -15.77 0.88
CA TYR A 79 10.98 -15.16 0.91
C TYR A 79 11.68 -15.31 2.29
N GLY A 80 10.92 -15.20 3.37
CA GLY A 80 11.46 -15.31 4.73
C GLY A 80 11.47 -16.75 5.29
N PHE A 81 10.63 -17.64 4.74
CA PHE A 81 10.34 -18.93 5.37
C PHE A 81 10.58 -20.15 4.49
N ASP A 82 10.79 -20.02 3.18
CA ASP A 82 11.24 -21.10 2.31
C ASP A 82 12.76 -21.30 2.52
N LEU A 83 13.13 -22.08 3.53
CA LEU A 83 14.52 -22.19 3.99
C LEU A 83 15.39 -23.02 3.07
N ASN A 84 14.79 -23.97 2.37
CA ASN A 84 15.48 -24.87 1.44
C ASN A 84 15.26 -24.49 -0.03
N HIS A 85 14.54 -23.39 -0.30
CA HIS A 85 14.26 -22.83 -1.63
C HIS A 85 13.57 -23.79 -2.60
N ASN A 86 12.72 -24.70 -2.06
CA ASN A 86 11.97 -25.65 -2.88
C ASN A 86 10.58 -25.13 -3.34
N GLY A 87 10.17 -23.96 -2.88
CA GLY A 87 8.90 -23.29 -3.20
C GLY A 87 7.67 -23.92 -2.55
N ARG A 88 7.87 -24.88 -1.64
CA ARG A 88 6.80 -25.58 -0.89
C ARG A 88 6.90 -25.19 0.57
N VAL A 89 5.88 -25.54 1.34
CA VAL A 89 5.87 -25.34 2.80
C VAL A 89 6.12 -26.70 3.46
N ASP A 90 7.25 -26.81 4.16
CA ASP A 90 7.67 -28.01 4.86
C ASP A 90 7.39 -27.91 6.36
N PRO A 91 7.27 -29.06 7.09
CA PRO A 91 7.05 -29.03 8.54
C PRO A 91 8.12 -28.26 9.33
N ALA A 92 9.39 -28.30 8.89
CA ALA A 92 10.49 -27.57 9.51
C ALA A 92 10.32 -26.05 9.37
N GLU A 93 9.79 -25.58 8.25
CA GLU A 93 9.51 -24.17 7.98
C GLU A 93 8.32 -23.66 8.78
N VAL A 94 7.28 -24.50 8.94
CA VAL A 94 6.15 -24.21 9.83
C VAL A 94 6.62 -24.10 11.28
N GLU A 95 7.47 -25.01 11.73
CA GLU A 95 8.04 -24.96 13.08
C GLU A 95 8.90 -23.70 13.29
N PHE A 96 9.73 -23.35 12.30
CA PHE A 96 10.51 -22.12 12.33
C PHE A 96 9.60 -20.87 12.39
N ALA A 97 8.51 -20.84 11.62
CA ALA A 97 7.55 -19.74 11.60
C ALA A 97 6.84 -19.51 12.94
N ARG A 98 6.72 -20.55 13.79
CA ARG A 98 6.15 -20.41 15.15
C ARG A 98 6.86 -19.35 15.98
N GLY A 99 8.17 -19.20 15.81
CA GLY A 99 8.99 -18.20 16.51
C GLY A 99 8.68 -16.75 16.15
N TYR A 100 7.83 -16.51 15.14
CA TYR A 100 7.46 -15.19 14.63
C TYR A 100 5.99 -14.84 14.86
N LEU A 101 5.21 -15.75 15.40
CA LEU A 101 3.78 -15.53 15.65
C LEU A 101 3.56 -14.48 16.73
N ARG A 102 2.46 -13.74 16.60
CA ARG A 102 2.01 -12.70 17.53
C ARG A 102 3.04 -11.60 17.79
N ASN A 103 4.01 -11.46 16.89
CA ASN A 103 5.05 -10.43 16.95
C ASN A 103 5.22 -9.79 15.57
N SER A 104 4.48 -8.71 15.33
CA SER A 104 4.49 -8.00 14.04
C SER A 104 5.87 -7.45 13.68
N GLU A 105 6.62 -6.97 14.67
CA GLU A 105 7.96 -6.40 14.44
C GLU A 105 8.94 -7.49 13.99
N LYS A 106 9.01 -8.59 14.75
CA LYS A 106 9.89 -9.70 14.41
C LYS A 106 9.56 -10.28 13.03
N LEU A 107 8.26 -10.46 12.74
CA LEU A 107 7.83 -10.97 11.44
C LEU A 107 8.18 -10.01 10.30
N ALA A 108 7.90 -8.71 10.45
CA ALA A 108 8.25 -7.72 9.44
C ALA A 108 9.76 -7.70 9.16
N ASN A 109 10.60 -7.71 10.21
CA ASN A 109 12.04 -7.69 10.06
C ASN A 109 12.54 -8.95 9.32
N ARG A 110 11.93 -10.10 9.54
CA ARG A 110 12.24 -11.33 8.83
C ARG A 110 11.85 -11.26 7.35
N VAL A 111 10.63 -10.84 7.03
CA VAL A 111 10.08 -10.92 5.67
C VAL A 111 10.56 -9.79 4.76
N TYR A 112 10.93 -8.66 5.34
CA TYR A 112 11.35 -7.46 4.59
C TYR A 112 12.83 -7.13 4.74
N GLY A 113 13.55 -7.76 5.66
CA GLY A 113 14.99 -7.54 5.85
C GLY A 113 15.79 -7.92 4.61
N GLY A 114 16.88 -7.18 4.34
CA GLY A 114 17.79 -7.43 3.22
C GLY A 114 17.22 -7.17 1.83
N ARG A 115 16.07 -6.47 1.73
CA ARG A 115 15.36 -6.24 0.46
C ARG A 115 15.19 -4.75 0.18
N TYR A 116 15.33 -4.34 -1.07
CA TYR A 116 15.02 -3.00 -1.58
C TYR A 116 15.50 -1.87 -0.65
N GLY A 117 16.78 -1.90 -0.26
CA GLY A 117 17.42 -0.92 0.60
C GLY A 117 17.23 -1.13 2.11
N ASN A 118 16.41 -2.08 2.55
CA ASN A 118 16.38 -2.47 3.95
C ASN A 118 17.68 -3.18 4.35
N GLY A 119 18.19 -2.89 5.55
CA GLY A 119 19.26 -3.67 6.18
C GLY A 119 18.81 -5.09 6.54
N PRO A 120 19.72 -5.91 7.11
CA PRO A 120 19.40 -7.28 7.51
C PRO A 120 18.29 -7.32 8.57
N GLU A 121 17.74 -8.52 8.87
CA GLU A 121 16.66 -8.71 9.86
C GLU A 121 16.93 -7.97 11.18
N ALA A 122 18.19 -7.98 11.65
CA ALA A 122 18.60 -7.33 12.90
C ALA A 122 18.61 -5.79 12.86
N SER A 123 18.51 -5.17 11.66
CA SER A 123 18.48 -3.70 11.53
C SER A 123 17.18 -3.06 12.03
N GLY A 124 16.08 -3.80 12.05
CA GLY A 124 14.75 -3.26 12.34
C GLY A 124 14.08 -2.59 11.14
N ASP A 125 14.77 -2.49 9.99
CA ASP A 125 14.26 -1.79 8.81
C ASP A 125 13.00 -2.43 8.24
N GLY A 126 12.87 -3.74 8.35
CA GLY A 126 11.68 -4.45 7.89
C GLY A 126 10.40 -3.92 8.53
N TYR A 127 10.40 -3.72 9.83
CA TYR A 127 9.26 -3.14 10.54
C TYR A 127 9.17 -1.63 10.36
N LYS A 128 10.30 -0.93 10.35
CA LYS A 128 10.37 0.52 10.15
C LYS A 128 9.75 0.91 8.82
N TYR A 129 10.05 0.19 7.74
CA TYR A 129 9.58 0.48 6.38
C TYR A 129 8.53 -0.51 5.87
N ARG A 130 7.68 -1.04 6.77
CA ARG A 130 6.50 -1.85 6.40
C ARG A 130 5.50 -1.02 5.59
N ALA A 131 4.52 -1.68 4.97
CA ALA A 131 3.53 -1.00 4.13
C ALA A 131 2.73 0.04 4.91
N ARG A 132 2.74 1.30 4.41
CA ARG A 132 1.94 2.42 4.93
C ARG A 132 1.34 3.26 3.81
N GLY A 133 0.35 4.08 4.19
CA GLY A 133 -0.40 4.95 3.29
C GLY A 133 -1.52 4.20 2.57
N LEU A 134 -2.21 4.89 1.66
CA LEU A 134 -3.40 4.36 0.98
C LEU A 134 -3.10 3.29 -0.07
N ILE A 135 -1.83 3.13 -0.47
CA ILE A 135 -1.40 2.17 -1.50
C ILE A 135 -0.29 1.22 -1.02
N GLY A 136 0.10 1.31 0.26
CA GLY A 136 1.08 0.43 0.85
C GLY A 136 2.52 0.66 0.38
N ILE A 137 3.05 1.89 0.51
CA ILE A 137 4.48 2.14 0.29
C ILE A 137 5.29 1.29 1.27
N THR A 138 6.18 0.44 0.74
CA THR A 138 6.97 -0.54 1.50
C THR A 138 8.43 -0.46 1.10
N PHE A 139 9.35 -0.80 2.00
CA PHE A 139 10.80 -0.82 1.83
C PHE A 139 11.47 0.56 1.82
N HIS A 140 12.68 0.62 2.36
CA HIS A 140 13.49 1.83 2.49
C HIS A 140 13.61 2.63 1.19
N ASP A 141 13.93 1.97 0.06
CA ASP A 141 14.12 2.68 -1.21
C ASP A 141 12.84 3.33 -1.72
N ASN A 142 11.68 2.70 -1.54
CA ASN A 142 10.41 3.31 -1.92
C ASN A 142 10.05 4.49 -1.01
N TYR A 143 10.31 4.40 0.31
CA TYR A 143 10.15 5.53 1.22
C TYR A 143 11.06 6.69 0.83
N ARG A 144 12.32 6.41 0.49
CA ARG A 144 13.31 7.43 0.04
C ARG A 144 12.87 8.09 -1.26
N LEU A 145 12.44 7.32 -2.26
CA LEU A 145 11.97 7.86 -3.54
C LEU A 145 10.70 8.70 -3.38
N CYS A 146 9.73 8.20 -2.64
CA CYS A 146 8.49 8.91 -2.33
C CYS A 146 8.78 10.20 -1.55
N GLY A 147 9.60 10.12 -0.49
CA GLY A 147 10.00 11.27 0.32
C GLY A 147 10.68 12.35 -0.50
N LYS A 148 11.62 11.97 -1.38
CA LYS A 148 12.28 12.90 -2.31
C LYS A 148 11.29 13.59 -3.25
N ALA A 149 10.35 12.84 -3.82
CA ALA A 149 9.36 13.39 -4.76
C ALA A 149 8.35 14.34 -4.10
N LEU A 150 8.01 14.06 -2.84
CA LEU A 150 7.06 14.87 -2.08
C LEU A 150 7.72 16.03 -1.34
N GLY A 151 9.03 15.99 -1.10
CA GLY A 151 9.77 16.94 -0.24
C GLY A 151 9.54 16.67 1.25
N VAL A 152 9.40 15.40 1.66
CA VAL A 152 9.03 14.98 3.02
C VAL A 152 10.04 13.95 3.54
N PRO A 153 10.48 14.03 4.82
CA PRO A 153 11.51 13.16 5.39
C PRO A 153 10.97 11.76 5.75
N LEU A 154 10.49 10.99 4.75
CA LEU A 154 9.83 9.70 4.98
C LEU A 154 10.77 8.58 5.45
N VAL A 155 12.09 8.73 5.24
CA VAL A 155 13.08 7.78 5.74
C VAL A 155 13.26 7.92 7.25
N GLU A 156 13.30 9.15 7.72
CA GLU A 156 13.43 9.48 9.14
C GLU A 156 12.12 9.33 9.90
N GLN A 157 11.00 9.68 9.25
CA GLN A 157 9.65 9.73 9.81
C GLN A 157 8.65 8.94 8.94
N PRO A 158 8.78 7.60 8.85
CA PRO A 158 7.92 6.77 7.99
C PRO A 158 6.44 6.81 8.39
N GLU A 159 6.13 7.09 9.67
CA GLU A 159 4.77 7.24 10.21
C GLU A 159 3.99 8.43 9.64
N LEU A 160 4.67 9.38 8.98
CA LEU A 160 3.98 10.45 8.26
C LEU A 160 3.00 9.89 7.21
N LEU A 161 3.29 8.74 6.62
CA LEU A 161 2.37 8.07 5.69
C LEU A 161 1.06 7.57 6.33
N GLU A 162 0.95 7.59 7.65
CA GLU A 162 -0.29 7.28 8.37
C GLU A 162 -1.15 8.54 8.60
N GLN A 163 -0.68 9.72 8.18
CA GLN A 163 -1.46 10.96 8.18
C GLN A 163 -2.17 11.14 6.83
N ALA A 164 -3.44 11.57 6.85
CA ALA A 164 -4.29 11.64 5.66
C ALA A 164 -3.66 12.42 4.49
N GLU A 165 -2.98 13.53 4.78
CA GLU A 165 -2.31 14.34 3.75
C GLU A 165 -1.23 13.56 3.00
N TYR A 166 -0.29 12.95 3.75
CA TYR A 166 0.83 12.22 3.15
C TYR A 166 0.41 10.85 2.60
N ALA A 167 -0.62 10.23 3.21
CA ALA A 167 -1.22 9.00 2.69
C ALA A 167 -1.85 9.22 1.31
N ALA A 168 -2.56 10.33 1.12
CA ALA A 168 -3.14 10.71 -0.17
C ALA A 168 -2.06 11.12 -1.19
N LEU A 169 -1.08 11.94 -0.77
CA LEU A 169 0.01 12.39 -1.64
C LEU A 169 0.89 11.23 -2.12
N SER A 170 1.24 10.29 -1.24
CA SER A 170 2.06 9.13 -1.62
C SER A 170 1.34 8.20 -2.60
N ALA A 171 0.03 8.02 -2.43
CA ALA A 171 -0.76 7.24 -3.37
C ALA A 171 -0.87 7.91 -4.75
N ALA A 172 -1.08 9.22 -4.78
CA ALA A 172 -1.15 9.98 -6.02
C ALA A 172 0.23 10.08 -6.72
N TRP A 173 1.33 10.19 -5.95
CA TRP A 173 2.69 10.08 -6.48
C TRP A 173 2.94 8.71 -7.10
N PHE A 174 2.60 7.62 -6.41
CA PHE A 174 2.74 6.26 -6.92
C PHE A 174 1.99 6.08 -8.24
N TRP A 175 0.78 6.62 -8.30
CA TRP A 175 -0.05 6.62 -9.51
C TRP A 175 0.62 7.33 -10.68
N TRP A 176 1.17 8.51 -10.43
CA TRP A 176 1.88 9.31 -11.42
C TRP A 176 3.19 8.65 -11.87
N ASP A 177 4.01 8.20 -10.93
CA ASP A 177 5.32 7.56 -11.18
C ASP A 177 5.22 6.32 -12.08
N ARG A 178 4.09 5.64 -12.05
CA ARG A 178 3.82 4.44 -12.86
C ARG A 178 2.90 4.68 -14.07
N ASN A 179 2.68 5.93 -14.45
CA ASN A 179 1.84 6.32 -15.60
C ASN A 179 0.44 5.69 -15.60
N LEU A 180 -0.18 5.54 -14.41
CA LEU A 180 -1.47 4.87 -14.31
C LEU A 180 -2.64 5.71 -14.86
N SER A 181 -2.46 7.02 -14.99
CA SER A 181 -3.42 7.90 -15.66
C SER A 181 -3.64 7.52 -17.13
N GLU A 182 -2.58 7.19 -17.86
CA GLU A 182 -2.69 6.74 -19.26
C GLU A 182 -3.50 5.44 -19.35
N LYS A 183 -3.24 4.49 -18.46
CA LYS A 183 -4.02 3.25 -18.40
C LYS A 183 -5.50 3.50 -18.09
N ALA A 184 -5.79 4.45 -17.20
CA ALA A 184 -7.16 4.82 -16.86
C ALA A 184 -7.88 5.47 -18.06
N ASP A 185 -7.20 6.36 -18.80
CA ASP A 185 -7.74 7.00 -20.01
C ASP A 185 -8.05 5.98 -21.11
N LEU A 186 -7.27 4.89 -21.19
CA LEU A 186 -7.47 3.78 -22.13
C LEU A 186 -8.45 2.70 -21.63
N GLY A 187 -9.01 2.84 -20.41
CA GLY A 187 -9.91 1.86 -19.81
C GLY A 187 -9.21 0.55 -19.39
N LEU A 188 -7.88 0.54 -19.26
CA LEU A 188 -7.08 -0.66 -18.91
C LEU A 188 -7.04 -0.90 -17.40
N PHE A 189 -8.20 -1.05 -16.78
CA PHE A 189 -8.35 -1.16 -15.32
C PHE A 189 -7.60 -2.36 -14.71
N ASP A 190 -7.65 -3.53 -15.35
CA ASP A 190 -6.91 -4.72 -14.90
C ASP A 190 -5.39 -4.53 -14.94
N GLY A 191 -4.91 -3.76 -15.92
CA GLY A 191 -3.50 -3.36 -16.01
C GLY A 191 -3.08 -2.48 -14.83
N ILE A 192 -3.94 -1.57 -14.37
CA ILE A 192 -3.73 -0.76 -13.17
C ILE A 192 -3.65 -1.66 -11.95
N SER A 193 -4.63 -2.54 -11.75
CA SER A 193 -4.67 -3.46 -10.61
C SER A 193 -3.42 -4.36 -10.56
N SER A 194 -2.94 -4.83 -11.71
CA SER A 194 -1.73 -5.66 -11.80
C SER A 194 -0.46 -4.90 -11.40
N VAL A 195 -0.35 -3.62 -11.75
CA VAL A 195 0.80 -2.77 -11.34
C VAL A 195 0.81 -2.53 -9.83
N ILE A 196 -0.37 -2.34 -9.22
CA ILE A 196 -0.48 -2.01 -7.80
C ILE A 196 -0.20 -3.23 -6.92
N ASN A 197 -0.82 -4.38 -7.19
CA ASN A 197 -0.72 -5.56 -6.32
C ASN A 197 0.21 -6.67 -6.82
N GLY A 198 0.88 -6.45 -7.94
CA GLY A 198 1.78 -7.45 -8.54
C GLY A 198 1.08 -8.68 -9.13
N GLY A 199 -0.27 -8.65 -9.28
CA GLY A 199 -1.04 -9.78 -9.79
C GLY A 199 -2.53 -9.52 -9.97
N GLY A 200 -3.32 -10.59 -10.02
CA GLY A 200 -4.76 -10.54 -10.28
C GLY A 200 -5.68 -10.50 -9.05
N ASN A 201 -5.12 -10.44 -7.85
CA ASN A 201 -5.90 -10.50 -6.60
C ASN A 201 -6.79 -9.27 -6.42
N GLY A 202 -8.02 -9.46 -5.95
CA GLY A 202 -8.95 -8.36 -5.66
C GLY A 202 -9.48 -7.60 -6.88
N ARG A 203 -9.39 -8.15 -8.10
CA ARG A 203 -9.86 -7.47 -9.32
C ARG A 203 -11.36 -7.24 -9.35
N ALA A 204 -12.15 -8.18 -8.85
CA ALA A 204 -13.61 -8.06 -8.81
C ALA A 204 -14.04 -6.93 -7.86
N GLU A 205 -13.50 -6.96 -6.64
CA GLU A 205 -13.83 -5.99 -5.58
C GLU A 205 -13.42 -4.55 -5.92
N ARG A 206 -12.41 -4.37 -6.80
CA ARG A 206 -12.00 -3.03 -7.26
C ARG A 206 -12.88 -2.47 -8.39
N ARG A 207 -13.67 -3.31 -9.04
CA ARG A 207 -14.58 -2.90 -10.13
C ARG A 207 -15.96 -2.49 -9.62
N GLU A 208 -16.36 -2.91 -8.42
CA GLU A 208 -17.59 -2.52 -7.76
C GLU A 208 -17.52 -1.09 -7.19
#